data_28e41614979bc49fc29606d973ea59c3
#
_entry.id   28e41614979bc49fc29606d973ea59c3
#
_cell.length_a   1.000
_cell.length_b   1.000
_cell.length_c   1.000
_cell.angle_alpha   90.00
_cell.angle_beta   90.00
_cell.angle_gamma   90.00
#
_symmetry.space_group_name_H-M   'P 1'
#
loop_
_entity.id
_entity.type
_entity.pdbx_description
1 polymer ?
#
loop_
_entity_poly.entity_id
_entity_poly.type
_entity_poly.pdbx_seq_one_letter_code
_entity_poly.pdbx_strand_id
1 'polypeptide(L)'
;MSSSRLLPWALACLAIRGLSAATFNATGVEQGLFSGLESYLSQSRFPLRALHPQVEVAYGQVTDSRGPAYVDTRNFNGRLCDTSDSGRFGFFLDASYAGSRRDAQTSRGPVQSSPIDIAGLGGGAFLELPVLAKVGLYGEYAYYSHRLSFTRPVGVALLPEKDAFSQGRYGVRFFVTDRDALSAGRISGQGDYLPALRMEYSWRHLLGGRSSLVLRHQTGPDVKSWEAAFGLGF
;
A
#
# COMPACT_ATOMS: atom_id res chain seq x y z
N MET A 1 8.79 -27.69 -13.84
CA MET A 1 8.49 -26.36 -13.24
C MET A 1 7.97 -25.48 -14.36
N SER A 2 6.68 -25.17 -14.34
CA SER A 2 5.97 -24.54 -15.49
C SER A 2 6.26 -23.04 -15.56
N SER A 3 6.84 -22.58 -16.66
CA SER A 3 7.16 -21.18 -17.00
C SER A 3 5.91 -20.29 -17.23
N SER A 4 4.71 -20.83 -17.08
CA SER A 4 3.45 -20.12 -17.36
C SER A 4 3.02 -19.13 -16.27
N ARG A 5 3.71 -19.06 -15.12
CA ARG A 5 3.36 -18.16 -14.01
C ARG A 5 4.01 -16.78 -14.08
N LEU A 6 4.97 -16.55 -14.98
CA LEU A 6 5.62 -15.24 -15.15
C LEU A 6 4.92 -14.34 -16.19
N LEU A 7 4.05 -14.92 -17.02
CA LEU A 7 3.36 -14.20 -18.09
C LEU A 7 2.43 -13.07 -17.60
N PRO A 8 1.65 -13.23 -16.50
CA PRO A 8 0.79 -12.14 -16.01
C PRO A 8 1.57 -10.93 -15.50
N TRP A 9 2.77 -11.13 -14.97
CA TRP A 9 3.61 -10.03 -14.49
C TRP A 9 4.26 -9.25 -15.63
N ALA A 10 4.68 -9.94 -16.68
CA ALA A 10 5.20 -9.31 -17.88
C ALA A 10 4.11 -8.51 -18.62
N LEU A 11 2.88 -9.00 -18.64
CA LEU A 11 1.73 -8.28 -19.21
C LEU A 11 1.29 -7.09 -18.36
N ALA A 12 1.36 -7.17 -17.03
CA ALA A 12 1.13 -6.04 -16.15
C ALA A 12 2.18 -4.94 -16.38
N CYS A 13 3.46 -5.30 -16.52
CA CYS A 13 4.52 -4.34 -16.84
C CYS A 13 4.39 -3.75 -18.25
N LEU A 14 3.87 -4.48 -19.23
CA LEU A 14 3.62 -3.98 -20.60
C LEU A 14 2.37 -3.11 -20.68
N ALA A 15 1.32 -3.42 -19.93
CA ALA A 15 0.13 -2.58 -19.82
C ALA A 15 0.46 -1.21 -19.16
N ILE A 16 1.41 -1.20 -18.23
CA ILE A 16 1.92 0.03 -17.60
C ILE A 16 2.67 0.92 -18.61
N ARG A 17 3.38 0.36 -19.60
CA ARG A 17 4.00 1.15 -20.68
C ARG A 17 2.96 1.78 -21.62
N GLY A 18 1.79 1.18 -21.78
CA GLY A 18 0.69 1.76 -22.56
C GLY A 18 -0.07 2.87 -21.84
N LEU A 19 -0.09 2.87 -20.50
CA LEU A 19 -0.70 3.91 -19.67
C LEU A 19 0.18 5.16 -19.52
N SER A 20 1.46 5.09 -19.86
CA SER A 20 2.37 6.26 -19.84
C SER A 20 2.05 7.33 -20.91
N ALA A 21 1.13 7.08 -21.83
CA ALA A 21 0.71 8.04 -22.84
C ALA A 21 -0.41 8.99 -22.38
N ALA A 22 -1.11 8.67 -21.29
CA ALA A 22 -2.01 9.61 -20.62
C ALA A 22 -1.28 10.22 -19.42
N THR A 23 -0.31 11.10 -19.68
CA THR A 23 0.30 11.91 -18.62
C THR A 23 -0.79 12.76 -17.99
N PHE A 24 -1.35 12.26 -16.89
CA PHE A 24 -2.18 13.09 -16.03
C PHE A 24 -1.23 14.14 -15.43
N ASN A 25 -1.36 15.37 -15.86
CA ASN A 25 -0.50 16.46 -15.40
C ASN A 25 -0.92 16.89 -13.99
N ALA A 26 -0.40 16.21 -12.97
CA ALA A 26 -0.64 16.52 -11.56
C ALA A 26 -0.23 17.96 -11.22
N THR A 27 0.77 18.50 -11.91
CA THR A 27 1.24 19.89 -11.75
C THR A 27 0.15 20.92 -12.06
N GLY A 28 -0.65 20.70 -13.09
CA GLY A 28 -1.75 21.62 -13.44
C GLY A 28 -2.86 21.63 -12.38
N VAL A 29 -3.15 20.46 -11.78
CA VAL A 29 -4.11 20.36 -10.67
C VAL A 29 -3.57 21.03 -9.41
N GLU A 30 -2.29 20.87 -9.13
CA GLU A 30 -1.63 21.54 -8.00
C GLU A 30 -1.70 23.05 -8.09
N GLN A 31 -1.36 23.63 -9.24
CA GLN A 31 -1.43 25.08 -9.44
C GLN A 31 -2.82 25.64 -9.19
N GLY A 32 -3.87 24.91 -9.58
CA GLY A 32 -5.25 25.31 -9.33
C GLY A 32 -5.71 25.22 -7.88
N LEU A 33 -5.29 24.15 -7.18
CA LEU A 33 -5.76 23.86 -5.82
C LEU A 33 -4.93 24.56 -4.72
N PHE A 34 -3.65 24.76 -4.95
CA PHE A 34 -2.72 25.20 -3.89
C PHE A 34 -2.19 26.60 -4.04
N SER A 35 -2.39 27.28 -5.18
CA SER A 35 -1.90 28.64 -5.39
C SER A 35 -2.36 29.65 -4.33
N GLY A 36 -3.55 29.44 -3.75
CA GLY A 36 -4.10 30.28 -2.67
C GLY A 36 -3.69 29.85 -1.26
N LEU A 37 -3.19 28.61 -1.08
CA LEU A 37 -2.84 28.04 0.23
C LEU A 37 -1.35 28.15 0.57
N GLU A 38 -0.51 28.40 -0.43
CA GLU A 38 0.95 28.43 -0.24
C GLU A 38 1.44 29.46 0.79
N SER A 39 0.73 30.59 0.92
CA SER A 39 1.06 31.64 1.88
C SER A 39 0.83 31.22 3.35
N TYR A 40 0.04 30.18 3.58
CA TYR A 40 -0.32 29.70 4.92
C TYR A 40 0.37 28.41 5.35
N LEU A 41 1.01 27.70 4.40
CA LEU A 41 1.65 26.43 4.69
C LEU A 41 3.16 26.63 4.84
N SER A 42 3.71 26.31 6.01
CA SER A 42 5.16 26.26 6.17
C SER A 42 5.75 25.15 5.27
N GLN A 43 6.86 25.46 4.58
CA GLN A 43 7.52 24.47 3.74
C GLN A 43 8.34 23.52 4.61
N SER A 44 8.09 22.22 4.47
CA SER A 44 8.98 21.21 5.03
C SER A 44 10.31 21.20 4.27
N ARG A 45 11.42 21.04 5.00
CA ARG A 45 12.74 20.78 4.38
C ARG A 45 12.84 19.38 3.80
N PHE A 46 11.98 18.46 4.25
CA PHE A 46 11.92 17.11 3.71
C PHE A 46 11.39 17.16 2.26
N PRO A 47 12.03 16.46 1.31
CA PRO A 47 11.58 16.43 -0.07
C PRO A 47 10.31 15.58 -0.19
N LEU A 48 9.13 16.20 -0.21
CA LEU A 48 7.83 15.51 -0.19
C LEU A 48 7.65 14.50 -1.32
N ARG A 49 8.23 14.76 -2.50
CA ARG A 49 8.22 13.78 -3.62
C ARG A 49 8.81 12.43 -3.23
N ALA A 50 9.76 12.40 -2.31
CA ALA A 50 10.36 11.15 -1.85
C ALA A 50 9.44 10.32 -0.94
N LEU A 51 8.34 10.88 -0.46
CA LEU A 51 7.29 10.13 0.25
C LEU A 51 6.50 9.24 -0.70
N HIS A 52 6.41 9.64 -1.97
CA HIS A 52 5.69 8.96 -3.04
C HIS A 52 6.65 8.72 -4.21
N PRO A 53 7.60 7.76 -4.09
CA PRO A 53 8.52 7.43 -5.16
C PRO A 53 7.76 6.91 -6.38
N GLN A 54 8.28 7.13 -7.57
CA GLN A 54 7.63 6.67 -8.80
C GLN A 54 7.42 5.17 -8.85
N VAL A 55 8.35 4.41 -8.28
CA VAL A 55 8.22 2.96 -8.10
C VAL A 55 8.53 2.61 -6.65
N GLU A 56 7.66 1.87 -6.01
CA GLU A 56 7.90 1.27 -4.69
C GLU A 56 7.60 -0.21 -4.73
N VAL A 57 8.50 -1.04 -4.20
CA VAL A 57 8.32 -2.48 -4.07
C VAL A 57 8.42 -2.82 -2.59
N ALA A 58 7.46 -3.56 -2.08
CA ALA A 58 7.38 -3.93 -0.69
C ALA A 58 7.24 -5.44 -0.51
N TYR A 59 7.80 -5.93 0.57
CA TYR A 59 7.63 -7.28 1.07
C TYR A 59 7.24 -7.24 2.54
N GLY A 60 6.27 -8.07 2.92
CA GLY A 60 5.77 -8.08 4.27
C GLY A 60 5.18 -9.42 4.71
N GLN A 61 4.76 -9.42 5.96
CA GLN A 61 4.06 -10.51 6.60
C GLN A 61 2.80 -9.96 7.28
N VAL A 62 1.69 -10.66 7.10
CA VAL A 62 0.41 -10.37 7.73
C VAL A 62 0.01 -11.55 8.58
N THR A 63 -0.31 -11.29 9.84
CA THR A 63 -0.90 -12.26 10.77
C THR A 63 -2.35 -11.89 11.00
N ASP A 64 -3.26 -12.81 10.67
CA ASP A 64 -4.71 -12.65 10.84
C ASP A 64 -5.22 -13.68 11.86
N SER A 65 -5.83 -13.20 12.92
CA SER A 65 -6.39 -14.02 14.01
C SER A 65 -7.92 -14.04 14.05
N ARG A 66 -8.60 -13.59 13.00
CA ARG A 66 -10.08 -13.52 12.91
C ARG A 66 -10.76 -14.88 12.80
N GLY A 67 -10.07 -15.94 12.75
CA GLY A 67 -10.63 -17.29 12.66
C GLY A 67 -10.15 -18.20 13.77
N PRO A 68 -10.62 -19.44 13.80
CA PRO A 68 -10.12 -20.47 14.73
C PRO A 68 -8.67 -20.88 14.43
N ALA A 69 -8.09 -20.38 13.35
CA ALA A 69 -6.73 -20.66 12.94
C ALA A 69 -5.97 -19.35 12.66
N TYR A 70 -4.73 -19.30 13.13
CA TYR A 70 -3.78 -18.27 12.74
C TYR A 70 -3.42 -18.43 11.27
N VAL A 71 -3.52 -17.34 10.50
CA VAL A 71 -3.07 -17.33 9.11
C VAL A 71 -1.91 -16.35 8.98
N ASP A 72 -0.72 -16.90 8.72
CA ASP A 72 0.44 -16.11 8.33
C ASP A 72 0.52 -16.05 6.81
N THR A 73 0.39 -14.85 6.27
CA THR A 73 0.56 -14.59 4.84
C THR A 73 1.79 -13.75 4.58
N ARG A 74 2.51 -14.10 3.52
CA ARG A 74 3.56 -13.25 2.96
C ARG A 74 2.97 -12.45 1.82
N ASN A 75 3.23 -11.17 1.81
CA ASN A 75 2.72 -10.26 0.79
C ASN A 75 3.84 -9.56 0.04
N PHE A 76 3.62 -9.37 -1.26
CA PHE A 76 4.41 -8.52 -2.13
C PHE A 76 3.50 -7.42 -2.65
N ASN A 77 3.95 -6.19 -2.56
CA ASN A 77 3.23 -5.05 -3.09
C ASN A 77 4.14 -4.27 -4.03
N GLY A 78 3.58 -3.82 -5.14
CA GLY A 78 4.22 -2.89 -6.05
C GLY A 78 3.33 -1.67 -6.21
N ARG A 79 3.91 -0.47 -6.11
CA ARG A 79 3.22 0.80 -6.31
C ARG A 79 3.93 1.60 -7.38
N LEU A 80 3.15 2.17 -8.29
CA LEU A 80 3.60 3.18 -9.23
C LEU A 80 2.91 4.49 -8.88
N CYS A 81 3.69 5.57 -8.79
CA CYS A 81 3.16 6.89 -8.48
C CYS A 81 3.49 7.89 -9.59
N ASP A 82 2.53 8.75 -9.87
CA ASP A 82 2.73 10.01 -10.56
C ASP A 82 2.46 11.16 -9.57
N THR A 83 3.45 12.02 -9.38
CA THR A 83 3.49 12.96 -8.27
C THR A 83 3.77 14.36 -8.81
N SER A 84 3.02 15.36 -8.34
CA SER A 84 3.28 16.77 -8.62
C SER A 84 4.71 17.18 -8.25
N ASP A 85 5.19 18.28 -8.82
CA ASP A 85 6.57 18.77 -8.57
C ASP A 85 6.84 19.08 -7.10
N SER A 86 5.86 19.56 -6.37
CA SER A 86 5.99 19.79 -4.92
C SER A 86 5.89 18.50 -4.09
N GLY A 87 5.40 17.41 -4.65
CA GLY A 87 5.14 16.16 -3.93
C GLY A 87 3.88 16.18 -3.06
N ARG A 88 3.04 17.21 -3.19
CA ARG A 88 1.85 17.38 -2.34
C ARG A 88 0.65 16.58 -2.80
N PHE A 89 0.58 16.30 -4.09
CA PHE A 89 -0.55 15.62 -4.69
C PHE A 89 -0.09 14.65 -5.77
N GLY A 90 -0.81 13.58 -5.96
CA GLY A 90 -0.56 12.65 -7.05
C GLY A 90 -1.53 11.48 -7.09
N PHE A 91 -1.27 10.58 -8.02
CA PHE A 91 -2.01 9.36 -8.25
C PHE A 91 -1.10 8.16 -8.13
N PHE A 92 -1.67 7.02 -7.85
CA PHE A 92 -0.92 5.78 -7.80
C PHE A 92 -1.72 4.60 -8.32
N LEU A 93 -0.98 3.58 -8.75
CA LEU A 93 -1.46 2.26 -9.08
C LEU A 93 -0.74 1.26 -8.20
N ASP A 94 -1.50 0.37 -7.58
CA ASP A 94 -1.00 -0.69 -6.73
C ASP A 94 -1.26 -2.05 -7.35
N ALA A 95 -0.28 -2.94 -7.24
CA ALA A 95 -0.43 -4.36 -7.49
C ALA A 95 0.02 -5.12 -6.24
N SER A 96 -0.78 -6.08 -5.80
CA SER A 96 -0.49 -6.87 -4.61
C SER A 96 -0.60 -8.35 -4.88
N TYR A 97 0.21 -9.13 -4.18
CA TYR A 97 0.11 -10.56 -4.13
C TYR A 97 0.36 -11.02 -2.70
N ALA A 98 -0.54 -11.80 -2.15
CA ALA A 98 -0.39 -12.42 -0.85
C ALA A 98 -0.58 -13.93 -0.98
N GLY A 99 0.35 -14.70 -0.41
CA GLY A 99 0.28 -16.16 -0.38
C GLY A 99 0.44 -16.67 1.05
N SER A 100 -0.45 -17.56 1.49
CA SER A 100 -0.27 -18.26 2.75
C SER A 100 0.53 -19.53 2.53
N ARG A 101 1.65 -19.62 3.20
CA ARG A 101 2.26 -20.94 3.52
C ARG A 101 1.81 -21.29 4.93
N ARG A 102 0.99 -22.31 5.05
CA ARG A 102 0.29 -22.73 6.13
C ARG A 102 0.82 -23.79 6.96
N ASP A 103 0.74 -23.64 8.19
CA ASP A 103 0.38 -24.71 9.10
C ASP A 103 -0.64 -24.17 10.09
N ALA A 104 -1.95 -24.23 9.74
CA ALA A 104 -2.96 -23.96 10.73
C ALA A 104 -2.96 -25.12 11.71
N GLN A 105 -2.35 -24.91 12.86
CA GLN A 105 -2.59 -25.73 14.03
C GLN A 105 -3.87 -25.21 14.69
N THR A 106 -4.91 -26.00 14.63
CA THR A 106 -6.07 -25.78 15.49
C THR A 106 -5.87 -26.53 16.79
N SER A 107 -6.55 -26.12 17.86
CA SER A 107 -6.61 -26.85 19.13
C SER A 107 -7.16 -28.29 19.00
N ARG A 108 -7.61 -28.69 17.82
CA ARG A 108 -8.15 -30.03 17.49
C ARG A 108 -7.24 -30.86 16.56
N GLY A 109 -6.00 -30.40 16.29
CA GLY A 109 -5.06 -31.10 15.43
C GLY A 109 -4.73 -30.38 14.12
N PRO A 110 -3.83 -30.91 13.29
CA PRO A 110 -3.42 -30.29 12.05
C PRO A 110 -4.59 -30.28 11.06
N VAL A 111 -5.00 -29.09 10.64
CA VAL A 111 -5.93 -28.95 9.53
C VAL A 111 -5.11 -28.90 8.25
N GLN A 112 -5.37 -29.82 7.33
CA GLN A 112 -4.80 -29.80 6.00
C GLN A 112 -5.40 -28.60 5.25
N SER A 113 -4.71 -27.46 5.27
CA SER A 113 -5.16 -26.25 4.62
C SER A 113 -4.50 -26.14 3.26
N SER A 114 -5.31 -25.84 2.30
CA SER A 114 -4.86 -25.50 0.95
C SER A 114 -4.18 -24.13 0.92
N PRO A 115 -3.13 -23.95 0.11
CA PRO A 115 -2.54 -22.63 -0.05
C PRO A 115 -3.60 -21.64 -0.55
N ILE A 116 -3.64 -20.47 0.05
CA ILE A 116 -4.50 -19.36 -0.35
C ILE A 116 -3.62 -18.32 -1.01
N ASP A 117 -3.97 -17.97 -2.23
CA ASP A 117 -3.31 -16.92 -2.99
C ASP A 117 -4.30 -15.77 -3.24
N ILE A 118 -3.93 -14.56 -2.90
CA ILE A 118 -4.71 -13.34 -3.15
C ILE A 118 -3.89 -12.46 -4.08
N ALA A 119 -4.43 -12.15 -5.24
CA ALA A 119 -3.88 -11.16 -6.15
C ALA A 119 -4.79 -9.94 -6.18
N GLY A 120 -4.22 -8.74 -6.12
CA GLY A 120 -4.95 -7.49 -6.08
C GLY A 120 -4.39 -6.45 -7.04
N LEU A 121 -5.28 -5.65 -7.56
CA LEU A 121 -4.97 -4.42 -8.29
C LEU A 121 -5.78 -3.29 -7.70
N GLY A 122 -5.19 -2.11 -7.62
CA GLY A 122 -5.87 -0.93 -7.12
C GLY A 122 -5.26 0.35 -7.68
N GLY A 123 -5.92 1.45 -7.38
CA GLY A 123 -5.40 2.76 -7.73
C GLY A 123 -6.14 3.84 -6.97
N GLY A 124 -5.49 4.97 -6.83
CA GLY A 124 -6.03 6.07 -6.05
C GLY A 124 -5.26 7.36 -6.20
N ALA A 125 -5.61 8.29 -5.33
CA ALA A 125 -4.96 9.59 -5.21
C ALA A 125 -4.47 9.80 -3.78
N PHE A 126 -3.45 10.65 -3.64
CA PHE A 126 -2.94 11.06 -2.35
C PHE A 126 -2.79 12.58 -2.25
N LEU A 127 -2.77 13.05 -1.02
CA LEU A 127 -2.56 14.44 -0.66
C LEU A 127 -1.59 14.53 0.53
N GLU A 128 -0.58 15.40 0.42
CA GLU A 128 0.36 15.72 1.51
C GLU A 128 0.29 17.22 1.80
N LEU A 129 -0.04 17.57 3.03
CA LEU A 129 -0.17 18.94 3.50
C LEU A 129 0.84 19.22 4.60
N PRO A 130 1.99 19.85 4.32
CA PRO A 130 2.89 20.33 5.37
C PRO A 130 2.19 21.47 6.13
N VAL A 131 1.91 21.27 7.41
CA VAL A 131 1.24 22.25 8.28
C VAL A 131 2.25 23.09 9.03
N LEU A 132 3.33 22.45 9.47
CA LEU A 132 4.47 23.07 10.16
C LEU A 132 5.77 22.55 9.54
N ALA A 133 6.89 23.20 9.81
CA ALA A 133 8.19 22.81 9.27
C ALA A 133 8.55 21.32 9.50
N LYS A 134 8.00 20.72 10.55
CA LYS A 134 8.27 19.32 10.93
C LYS A 134 7.02 18.46 11.02
N VAL A 135 5.85 18.98 10.68
CA VAL A 135 4.58 18.26 10.80
C VAL A 135 3.78 18.42 9.53
N GLY A 136 3.32 17.31 8.97
CA GLY A 136 2.40 17.27 7.84
C GLY A 136 1.17 16.43 8.15
N LEU A 137 0.12 16.66 7.40
CA LEU A 137 -1.05 15.80 7.31
C LEU A 137 -0.98 15.05 5.99
N TYR A 138 -1.42 13.81 5.96
CA TYR A 138 -1.53 13.06 4.72
C TYR A 138 -2.87 12.36 4.60
N GLY A 139 -3.31 12.18 3.38
CA GLY A 139 -4.49 11.42 3.04
C GLY A 139 -4.32 10.69 1.72
N GLU A 140 -4.81 9.45 1.66
CA GLU A 140 -4.91 8.66 0.44
C GLU A 140 -6.33 8.10 0.34
N TYR A 141 -6.83 8.00 -0.87
CA TYR A 141 -8.06 7.28 -1.17
C TYR A 141 -7.85 6.42 -2.41
N ALA A 142 -8.21 5.15 -2.31
CA ALA A 142 -8.02 4.18 -3.37
C ALA A 142 -9.20 3.22 -3.49
N TYR A 143 -9.33 2.65 -4.68
CA TYR A 143 -10.20 1.53 -4.96
C TYR A 143 -9.37 0.32 -5.32
N TYR A 144 -9.70 -0.83 -4.73
CA TYR A 144 -9.00 -2.09 -4.90
C TYR A 144 -9.95 -3.18 -5.39
N SER A 145 -9.42 -4.07 -6.22
CA SER A 145 -10.07 -5.32 -6.60
C SER A 145 -9.12 -6.47 -6.33
N HIS A 146 -9.53 -7.39 -5.48
CA HIS A 146 -8.78 -8.58 -5.12
C HIS A 146 -9.44 -9.82 -5.71
N ARG A 147 -8.61 -10.76 -6.10
CA ARG A 147 -9.04 -12.10 -6.53
C ARG A 147 -8.40 -13.15 -5.63
N LEU A 148 -9.24 -13.98 -5.05
CA LEU A 148 -8.86 -15.10 -4.23
C LEU A 148 -8.73 -16.36 -5.09
N SER A 149 -7.64 -17.08 -4.93
CA SER A 149 -7.43 -18.40 -5.54
C SER A 149 -7.08 -19.40 -4.44
N PHE A 150 -7.84 -20.48 -4.33
CA PHE A 150 -7.58 -21.55 -3.38
C PHE A 150 -8.09 -22.90 -3.89
N THR A 151 -7.47 -23.99 -3.41
CA THR A 151 -7.96 -25.33 -3.65
C THR A 151 -9.01 -25.63 -2.58
N ARG A 152 -10.25 -25.92 -2.98
CA ARG A 152 -11.39 -26.08 -2.05
C ARG A 152 -11.29 -27.33 -1.21
N PRO A 153 -11.28 -27.25 0.13
CA PRO A 153 -11.72 -28.37 0.95
C PRO A 153 -13.25 -28.51 0.87
N VAL A 154 -13.71 -29.71 0.77
CA VAL A 154 -15.16 -30.01 0.73
C VAL A 154 -15.79 -29.60 2.06
N GLY A 155 -16.83 -28.74 2.04
CA GLY A 155 -17.66 -28.43 3.20
C GLY A 155 -17.34 -27.16 3.97
N VAL A 156 -16.48 -26.27 3.48
CA VAL A 156 -16.17 -24.97 4.15
C VAL A 156 -16.97 -23.85 3.51
N ALA A 157 -17.56 -22.95 4.33
CA ALA A 157 -18.15 -21.71 3.87
C ALA A 157 -17.09 -20.87 3.15
N LEU A 158 -17.40 -20.44 1.93
CA LEU A 158 -16.42 -19.86 1.03
C LEU A 158 -16.41 -18.34 1.16
N LEU A 159 -15.20 -17.78 1.28
CA LEU A 159 -14.98 -16.36 0.97
C LEU A 159 -15.28 -16.12 -0.53
N PRO A 160 -15.81 -14.95 -0.91
CA PRO A 160 -16.05 -14.63 -2.30
C PRO A 160 -14.73 -14.69 -3.10
N GLU A 161 -14.78 -15.24 -4.33
CA GLU A 161 -13.60 -15.32 -5.20
C GLU A 161 -13.08 -13.95 -5.62
N LYS A 162 -13.92 -12.93 -5.53
CA LYS A 162 -13.57 -11.53 -5.84
C LYS A 162 -14.08 -10.63 -4.74
N ASP A 163 -13.26 -9.70 -4.34
CA ASP A 163 -13.59 -8.61 -3.43
C ASP A 163 -13.19 -7.28 -4.05
N ALA A 164 -14.08 -6.30 -3.98
CA ALA A 164 -13.83 -4.97 -4.49
C ALA A 164 -14.26 -3.95 -3.44
N PHE A 165 -13.34 -3.09 -3.04
CA PHE A 165 -13.57 -2.16 -1.95
C PHE A 165 -12.81 -0.85 -2.12
N SER A 166 -13.28 0.18 -1.45
CA SER A 166 -12.54 1.43 -1.30
C SER A 166 -11.81 1.49 0.03
N GLN A 167 -10.66 2.12 0.03
CA GLN A 167 -9.84 2.29 1.22
C GLN A 167 -9.40 3.75 1.34
N GLY A 168 -9.62 4.33 2.52
CA GLY A 168 -9.04 5.60 2.92
C GLY A 168 -7.86 5.38 3.88
N ARG A 169 -6.80 6.15 3.72
CA ARG A 169 -5.65 6.21 4.63
C ARG A 169 -5.40 7.67 4.95
N TYR A 170 -5.28 8.02 6.23
CA TYR A 170 -5.04 9.39 6.64
C TYR A 170 -4.32 9.45 7.99
N GLY A 171 -3.55 10.49 8.20
CA GLY A 171 -2.80 10.62 9.44
C GLY A 171 -1.89 11.83 9.49
N VAL A 172 -0.95 11.75 10.43
CA VAL A 172 0.05 12.78 10.71
C VAL A 172 1.43 12.23 10.35
N ARG A 173 2.26 13.10 9.81
CA ARG A 173 3.64 12.82 9.46
C ARG A 173 4.57 13.78 10.20
N PHE A 174 5.63 13.22 10.78
CA PHE A 174 6.68 13.97 11.47
C PHE A 174 7.98 13.87 10.68
N PHE A 175 8.51 15.00 10.26
CA PHE A 175 9.80 15.12 9.58
C PHE A 175 10.89 15.29 10.65
N VAL A 176 11.49 14.17 11.05
CA VAL A 176 12.48 14.12 12.14
C VAL A 176 13.77 14.79 11.70
N THR A 177 14.23 14.44 10.49
CA THR A 177 15.39 15.03 9.82
C THR A 177 15.04 15.32 8.36
N ASP A 178 15.97 15.88 7.59
CA ASP A 178 15.81 16.05 6.14
C ASP A 178 15.79 14.71 5.37
N ARG A 179 16.04 13.59 6.05
CA ARG A 179 16.07 12.24 5.49
C ARG A 179 15.09 11.28 6.14
N ASP A 180 14.54 11.61 7.30
CA ASP A 180 13.69 10.71 8.07
C ASP A 180 12.31 11.28 8.30
N ALA A 181 11.29 10.51 7.95
CA ALA A 181 9.90 10.81 8.22
C ALA A 181 9.25 9.66 8.98
N LEU A 182 8.56 9.97 10.06
CA LEU A 182 7.69 9.06 10.81
C LEU A 182 6.25 9.38 10.51
N SER A 183 5.40 8.37 10.37
CA SER A 183 3.96 8.58 10.20
C SER A 183 3.16 7.74 11.16
N ALA A 184 2.04 8.30 11.60
CA ALA A 184 1.01 7.58 12.32
C ALA A 184 -0.35 7.92 11.72
N GLY A 185 -1.18 6.93 11.44
CA GLY A 185 -2.46 7.17 10.81
C GLY A 185 -3.42 6.01 10.91
N ARG A 186 -4.56 6.20 10.28
CA ARG A 186 -5.63 5.23 10.19
C ARG A 186 -5.83 4.79 8.76
N ILE A 187 -6.13 3.51 8.61
CA ILE A 187 -6.60 2.91 7.38
C ILE A 187 -8.03 2.48 7.64
N SER A 188 -8.96 2.99 6.84
CA SER A 188 -10.35 2.60 6.83
C SER A 188 -10.70 2.03 5.47
N GLY A 189 -11.43 0.93 5.43
CA GLY A 189 -11.87 0.32 4.19
C GLY A 189 -12.85 -0.79 4.54
N GLN A 190 -13.73 -1.09 3.61
CA GLN A 190 -14.69 -2.17 3.77
C GLN A 190 -14.45 -3.18 2.65
N GLY A 191 -13.99 -4.34 3.04
CA GLY A 191 -13.76 -5.47 2.15
C GLY A 191 -13.83 -6.77 2.95
N ASP A 192 -14.14 -7.87 2.27
CA ASP A 192 -14.32 -9.17 2.91
C ASP A 192 -13.00 -9.72 3.48
N TYR A 193 -11.86 -9.29 2.93
CA TYR A 193 -10.54 -9.79 3.31
C TYR A 193 -9.78 -8.86 4.27
N LEU A 194 -10.26 -7.64 4.48
CA LEU A 194 -9.58 -6.63 5.30
C LEU A 194 -10.44 -6.19 6.48
N PRO A 195 -9.84 -5.97 7.65
CA PRO A 195 -10.56 -5.37 8.77
C PRO A 195 -10.96 -3.93 8.43
N ALA A 196 -12.13 -3.51 8.90
CA ALA A 196 -12.69 -2.20 8.60
C ALA A 196 -11.83 -1.02 9.07
N LEU A 197 -11.08 -1.19 10.15
CA LEU A 197 -10.22 -0.14 10.72
C LEU A 197 -8.89 -0.72 11.20
N ARG A 198 -7.80 -0.08 10.79
CA ARG A 198 -6.44 -0.40 11.22
C ARG A 198 -5.67 0.88 11.52
N MET A 199 -4.76 0.79 12.47
CA MET A 199 -3.73 1.83 12.67
C MET A 199 -2.50 1.47 11.86
N GLU A 200 -1.85 2.48 11.31
CA GLU A 200 -0.59 2.32 10.60
C GLU A 200 0.47 3.24 11.20
N TYR A 201 1.66 2.70 11.34
CA TYR A 201 2.87 3.40 11.72
C TYR A 201 3.92 3.13 10.65
N SER A 202 4.64 4.15 10.21
CA SER A 202 5.72 3.95 9.26
C SER A 202 6.90 4.85 9.55
N TRP A 203 8.07 4.36 9.19
CA TRP A 203 9.30 5.12 9.12
C TRP A 203 9.82 5.04 7.69
N ARG A 204 10.18 6.18 7.13
CA ARG A 204 10.82 6.30 5.81
C ARG A 204 12.16 6.99 5.98
N HIS A 205 13.20 6.38 5.41
CA HIS A 205 14.55 6.90 5.35
C HIS A 205 15.00 7.11 3.90
N LEU A 206 15.52 8.31 3.59
CA LEU A 206 16.12 8.59 2.29
C LEU A 206 17.57 8.12 2.27
N LEU A 207 17.84 7.16 1.40
CA LEU A 207 19.18 6.57 1.23
C LEU A 207 20.13 7.47 0.44
N GLY A 208 19.64 8.53 -0.16
CA GLY A 208 20.36 9.46 -1.03
C GLY A 208 19.78 9.46 -2.45
N GLY A 209 20.01 10.52 -3.20
CA GLY A 209 19.41 10.69 -4.52
C GLY A 209 17.89 10.65 -4.44
N ARG A 210 17.28 9.70 -5.15
CA ARG A 210 15.82 9.54 -5.21
C ARG A 210 15.35 8.18 -4.68
N SER A 211 16.15 7.51 -3.86
CA SER A 211 15.82 6.20 -3.29
C SER A 211 15.46 6.31 -1.81
N SER A 212 14.58 5.45 -1.35
CA SER A 212 14.13 5.41 0.04
C SER A 212 13.88 3.98 0.53
N LEU A 213 14.10 3.79 1.83
CA LEU A 213 13.68 2.60 2.57
C LEU A 213 12.47 2.95 3.43
N VAL A 214 11.51 2.04 3.52
CA VAL A 214 10.32 2.21 4.34
C VAL A 214 10.11 0.98 5.20
N LEU A 215 9.79 1.19 6.46
CA LEU A 215 9.26 0.17 7.34
C LEU A 215 7.84 0.57 7.73
N ARG A 216 6.88 -0.34 7.57
CA ARG A 216 5.48 -0.14 7.95
C ARG A 216 5.04 -1.21 8.93
N HIS A 217 4.25 -0.78 9.89
CA HIS A 217 3.53 -1.66 10.78
C HIS A 217 2.06 -1.28 10.80
N GLN A 218 1.18 -2.26 10.61
CA GLN A 218 -0.25 -2.05 10.73
C GLN A 218 -0.78 -2.93 11.86
N THR A 219 -1.72 -2.40 12.64
CA THR A 219 -2.37 -3.12 13.72
C THR A 219 -3.85 -2.83 13.74
N GLY A 220 -4.65 -3.86 13.86
CA GLY A 220 -6.09 -3.83 14.06
C GLY A 220 -6.48 -4.81 15.15
N PRO A 221 -7.76 -4.96 15.47
CA PRO A 221 -8.21 -5.87 16.52
C PRO A 221 -7.68 -7.30 16.34
N ASP A 222 -7.66 -7.78 15.10
CA ASP A 222 -7.34 -9.17 14.79
C ASP A 222 -6.28 -9.34 13.71
N VAL A 223 -5.69 -8.24 13.25
CA VAL A 223 -4.71 -8.25 12.17
C VAL A 223 -3.50 -7.41 12.55
N LYS A 224 -2.31 -7.98 12.35
CA LYS A 224 -1.03 -7.28 12.45
C LYS A 224 -0.22 -7.52 11.19
N SER A 225 0.49 -6.52 10.72
CA SER A 225 1.40 -6.67 9.59
C SER A 225 2.68 -5.89 9.79
N TRP A 226 3.75 -6.41 9.20
CA TRP A 226 5.02 -5.72 9.02
C TRP A 226 5.39 -5.75 7.55
N GLU A 227 5.89 -4.65 7.05
CA GLU A 227 6.29 -4.49 5.67
C GLU A 227 7.57 -3.68 5.59
N ALA A 228 8.50 -4.14 4.76
CA ALA A 228 9.67 -3.39 4.34
C ALA A 228 9.53 -3.05 2.85
N ALA A 229 9.74 -1.80 2.48
CA ALA A 229 9.63 -1.35 1.10
C ALA A 229 10.87 -0.57 0.67
N PHE A 230 11.17 -0.67 -0.63
CA PHE A 230 12.19 0.11 -1.29
C PHE A 230 11.56 0.96 -2.40
N GLY A 231 11.83 2.25 -2.39
CA GLY A 231 11.29 3.20 -3.33
C GLY A 231 12.38 3.82 -4.21
N LEU A 232 12.07 4.00 -5.49
CA LEU A 232 12.87 4.70 -6.49
C LEU A 232 12.08 5.83 -7.12
N GLY A 233 12.66 7.02 -7.18
CA GLY A 233 12.19 8.16 -7.96
C GLY A 233 13.13 8.43 -9.13
N PHE A 234 12.59 8.87 -10.25
CA PHE A 234 13.37 9.21 -11.46
C PHE A 234 13.33 10.70 -11.74
#